data_584a6ca3bc176198aa563ca37d106640
#
_entry.id   584a6ca3bc176198aa563ca37d106640
#
_cell.length_a   1.000
_cell.length_b   1.000
_cell.length_c   1.000
_cell.angle_alpha   90.00
_cell.angle_beta   90.00
_cell.angle_gamma   90.00
#
_symmetry.space_group_name_H-M   'P 1'
#
loop_
_entity.id
_entity.type
_entity.pdbx_description
1 polymer ?
#
loop_
_entity_poly.entity_id
_entity_poly.type
_entity_poly.pdbx_seq_one_letter_code
_entity_poly.pdbx_strand_id
1 'polypeptide(L)'
;MKNLLIKNAKLRYTNELTDILICDGIFQKIGKITDPPADTEIIDATGNLVTPPIIDPHVHLDAVLVAGILPRKNQTGTLLEAIDIWSDWKPGLTKKMLKENARKVIDWYVANGVLRVRTHADCTDP
;
A
#
# COMPACT_ATOMS: atom_id res chain seq x y z
N MET A 1 -22.39 2.46 -0.61
CA MET A 1 -21.41 1.70 0.22
C MET A 1 -22.04 1.47 1.58
N LYS A 2 -21.58 0.47 2.36
CA LYS A 2 -22.04 0.30 3.74
C LYS A 2 -21.50 1.44 4.60
N ASN A 3 -22.27 1.84 5.61
CA ASN A 3 -21.79 2.74 6.64
C ASN A 3 -20.80 1.99 7.55
N LEU A 4 -19.76 2.69 8.04
CA LEU A 4 -18.73 2.14 8.91
C LEU A 4 -18.54 3.05 10.12
N LEU A 5 -18.55 2.46 11.31
CA LEU A 5 -18.22 3.13 12.55
C LEU A 5 -16.98 2.49 13.18
N ILE A 6 -15.90 3.22 13.26
CA ILE A 6 -14.70 2.83 14.01
C ILE A 6 -14.84 3.42 15.41
N LYS A 7 -14.97 2.54 16.42
CA LYS A 7 -15.12 2.94 17.82
C LYS A 7 -13.79 2.90 18.56
N ASN A 8 -13.66 3.76 19.56
CA ASN A 8 -12.53 3.78 20.49
C ASN A 8 -11.18 3.93 19.79
N ALA A 9 -11.14 4.65 18.68
CA ALA A 9 -9.93 4.90 17.91
C ALA A 9 -8.96 5.80 18.67
N LYS A 10 -7.68 5.40 18.78
CA LYS A 10 -6.60 6.30 19.19
C LYS A 10 -6.05 6.98 17.95
N LEU A 11 -6.12 8.30 17.88
CA LEU A 11 -5.51 9.07 16.80
C LEU A 11 -4.07 9.49 17.18
N ARG A 12 -3.23 9.72 16.17
CA ARG A 12 -1.78 9.93 16.34
C ARG A 12 -1.42 11.07 17.30
N TYR A 13 -2.22 12.12 17.34
CA TYR A 13 -1.91 13.35 18.08
C TYR A 13 -2.91 13.65 19.21
N THR A 14 -3.72 12.67 19.61
CA THR A 14 -4.69 12.83 20.69
C THR A 14 -4.43 11.81 21.79
N ASN A 15 -4.69 12.20 23.03
CA ASN A 15 -4.65 11.29 24.18
C ASN A 15 -6.00 10.64 24.45
N GLU A 16 -7.06 11.15 23.87
CA GLU A 16 -8.42 10.66 24.05
C GLU A 16 -8.82 9.71 22.93
N LEU A 17 -9.60 8.70 23.29
CA LEU A 17 -10.24 7.81 22.32
C LEU A 17 -11.41 8.54 21.66
N THR A 18 -11.59 8.31 20.38
CA THR A 18 -12.65 8.91 19.59
C THR A 18 -13.32 7.89 18.68
N ASP A 19 -14.55 8.17 18.25
CA ASP A 19 -15.20 7.38 17.22
C ASP A 19 -15.10 8.08 15.86
N ILE A 20 -15.12 7.30 14.78
CA ILE A 20 -15.07 7.79 13.41
C ILE A 20 -16.23 7.16 12.64
N LEU A 21 -17.18 7.99 12.19
CA LEU A 21 -18.28 7.54 11.33
C LEU A 21 -17.97 7.88 9.88
N ILE A 22 -18.07 6.87 9.05
CA ILE A 22 -17.87 6.94 7.59
C ILE A 22 -19.16 6.49 6.93
N CYS A 23 -19.75 7.37 6.09
CA CYS A 23 -20.91 7.05 5.27
C CYS A 23 -20.56 7.30 3.81
N ASP A 24 -20.89 6.35 2.95
CA ASP A 24 -20.60 6.43 1.50
C ASP A 24 -19.13 6.76 1.16
N GLY A 25 -18.20 6.28 2.01
CA GLY A 25 -16.76 6.51 1.84
C GLY A 25 -16.28 7.90 2.29
N ILE A 26 -17.13 8.70 2.94
CA ILE A 26 -16.81 10.04 3.42
C ILE A 26 -16.86 10.08 4.95
N PHE A 27 -15.89 10.72 5.57
CA PHE A 27 -15.93 11.01 7.01
C PHE A 27 -17.08 11.94 7.34
N GLN A 28 -18.09 11.44 8.06
CA GLN A 28 -19.25 12.21 8.46
C GLN A 28 -19.05 12.88 9.82
N LYS A 29 -18.43 12.16 10.76
CA LYS A 29 -18.19 12.67 12.10
C LYS A 29 -16.98 12.00 12.74
N ILE A 30 -16.19 12.79 13.44
CA ILE A 30 -15.12 12.32 14.35
C ILE A 30 -15.46 12.87 15.72
N GLY A 31 -15.57 12.02 16.74
CA GLY A 31 -15.97 12.35 18.10
C GLY A 31 -16.90 11.28 18.66
N LYS A 32 -17.50 11.52 19.82
CA LYS A 32 -18.44 10.57 20.42
C LYS A 32 -19.68 10.38 19.55
N ILE A 33 -19.97 9.11 19.22
CA ILE A 33 -21.11 8.72 18.37
C ILE A 33 -21.96 7.74 19.13
N THR A 34 -23.19 8.15 19.46
CA THR A 34 -24.15 7.38 20.25
C THR A 34 -25.23 6.72 19.42
N ASP A 35 -25.50 7.29 18.25
CA ASP A 35 -26.62 6.85 17.40
C ASP A 35 -26.17 6.83 15.92
N PRO A 36 -25.45 5.77 15.51
CA PRO A 36 -25.05 5.62 14.11
C PRO A 36 -26.26 5.19 13.26
N PRO A 37 -26.24 5.44 11.94
CA PRO A 37 -27.27 4.97 11.03
C PRO A 37 -27.53 3.47 11.14
N ALA A 38 -28.74 3.04 10.82
CA ALA A 38 -29.06 1.61 10.72
C ALA A 38 -28.10 0.93 9.73
N ASP A 39 -27.82 -0.35 9.92
CA ASP A 39 -26.93 -1.17 9.08
C ASP A 39 -25.46 -0.68 9.04
N THR A 40 -25.02 0.09 10.05
CA THR A 40 -23.62 0.48 10.20
C THR A 40 -22.78 -0.71 10.68
N GLU A 41 -21.73 -1.04 9.91
CA GLU A 41 -20.71 -1.99 10.36
C GLU A 41 -19.85 -1.34 11.44
N ILE A 42 -19.57 -2.07 12.54
CA ILE A 42 -18.79 -1.53 13.67
C ILE A 42 -17.46 -2.25 13.75
N ILE A 43 -16.38 -1.47 13.78
CA ILE A 43 -15.02 -1.94 14.11
C ILE A 43 -14.64 -1.36 15.46
N ASP A 44 -14.37 -2.22 16.44
CA ASP A 44 -13.79 -1.77 17.72
C ASP A 44 -12.28 -1.66 17.59
N ALA A 45 -11.78 -0.43 17.67
CA ALA A 45 -10.37 -0.10 17.59
C ALA A 45 -9.71 0.07 18.98
N THR A 46 -10.33 -0.42 20.05
CA THR A 46 -9.78 -0.33 21.39
C THR A 46 -8.34 -0.86 21.44
N GLY A 47 -7.42 -0.05 21.93
CA GLY A 47 -5.98 -0.36 21.99
C GLY A 47 -5.21 -0.19 20.68
N ASN A 48 -5.89 0.16 19.59
CA ASN A 48 -5.28 0.33 18.28
C ASN A 48 -5.17 1.80 17.87
N LEU A 49 -4.10 2.10 17.16
CA LEU A 49 -3.88 3.40 16.53
C LEU A 49 -4.57 3.42 15.17
N VAL A 50 -5.40 4.44 14.93
CA VAL A 50 -6.00 4.70 13.63
C VAL A 50 -5.24 5.83 12.95
N THR A 51 -4.71 5.56 11.77
CA THR A 51 -3.89 6.50 10.99
C THR A 51 -4.44 6.64 9.59
N PRO A 52 -4.11 7.73 8.86
CA PRO A 52 -4.20 7.73 7.41
C PRO A 52 -3.41 6.56 6.81
N PRO A 53 -3.75 6.14 5.58
CA PRO A 53 -3.01 5.08 4.91
C PRO A 53 -1.54 5.45 4.71
N ILE A 54 -0.70 4.44 4.70
CA ILE A 54 0.72 4.60 4.37
C ILE A 54 0.84 4.99 2.89
N ILE A 55 1.81 5.86 2.62
CA ILE A 55 2.15 6.28 1.26
C ILE A 55 3.56 5.79 0.96
N ASP A 56 3.73 5.06 -0.13
CA ASP A 56 5.04 4.77 -0.69
C ASP A 56 5.34 5.77 -1.81
N PRO A 57 6.26 6.72 -1.59
CA PRO A 57 6.54 7.78 -2.55
C PRO A 57 7.45 7.34 -3.69
N HIS A 58 8.06 6.14 -3.64
CA HIS A 58 9.03 5.68 -4.63
C HIS A 58 9.09 4.16 -4.71
N VAL A 59 8.53 3.60 -5.75
CA VAL A 59 8.61 2.17 -6.07
C VAL A 59 8.78 1.98 -7.57
N HIS A 60 9.43 0.90 -7.97
CA HIS A 60 9.55 0.43 -9.35
C HIS A 60 8.69 -0.82 -9.53
N LEU A 61 7.39 -0.65 -9.81
CA LEU A 61 6.49 -1.79 -10.04
C LEU A 61 6.83 -2.57 -11.32
N ASP A 62 7.62 -2.00 -12.19
CA ASP A 62 8.19 -2.64 -13.38
C ASP A 62 9.35 -3.59 -13.07
N ALA A 63 10.01 -3.43 -11.91
CA ALA A 63 11.18 -4.20 -11.51
C ALA A 63 10.99 -5.03 -10.22
N VAL A 64 9.74 -5.22 -9.79
CA VAL A 64 9.44 -5.97 -8.56
C VAL A 64 9.47 -7.49 -8.77
N LEU A 65 9.73 -8.22 -7.68
CA LEU A 65 9.70 -9.69 -7.61
C LEU A 65 10.68 -10.40 -8.56
N VAL A 66 11.79 -9.76 -8.85
CA VAL A 66 12.84 -10.33 -9.72
C VAL A 66 14.02 -10.89 -8.92
N ALA A 67 14.12 -10.58 -7.63
CA ALA A 67 15.17 -11.13 -6.78
C ALA A 67 15.11 -12.67 -6.77
N GLY A 68 16.25 -13.30 -7.04
CA GLY A 68 16.38 -14.76 -7.09
C GLY A 68 16.05 -15.42 -8.44
N ILE A 69 15.51 -14.68 -9.42
CA ILE A 69 15.29 -15.17 -10.79
C ILE A 69 16.20 -14.52 -11.82
N LEU A 70 16.97 -13.51 -11.41
CA LEU A 70 17.95 -12.84 -12.26
C LEU A 70 19.10 -13.78 -12.64
N PRO A 71 19.73 -13.60 -13.81
CA PRO A 71 20.75 -14.52 -14.35
C PRO A 71 22.01 -14.59 -13.48
N ARG A 72 22.29 -13.57 -12.72
CA ARG A 72 23.42 -13.50 -11.78
C ARG A 72 23.07 -12.71 -10.52
N LYS A 73 23.81 -12.93 -9.45
CA LYS A 73 23.66 -12.18 -8.21
C LYS A 73 24.54 -10.93 -8.25
N ASN A 74 24.07 -9.86 -7.61
CA ASN A 74 24.88 -8.68 -7.33
C ASN A 74 25.99 -9.06 -6.32
N GLN A 75 27.24 -9.08 -6.77
CA GLN A 75 28.40 -9.51 -5.98
C GLN A 75 29.00 -8.36 -5.17
N THR A 76 29.02 -7.16 -5.75
CA THR A 76 29.62 -5.98 -5.12
C THR A 76 28.65 -5.25 -4.19
N GLY A 77 27.36 -5.55 -4.27
CA GLY A 77 26.31 -4.82 -3.55
C GLY A 77 26.09 -3.40 -4.06
N THR A 78 26.71 -3.03 -5.19
CA THR A 78 26.57 -1.67 -5.74
C THR A 78 25.31 -1.53 -6.60
N LEU A 79 24.81 -0.31 -6.69
CA LEU A 79 23.67 0.02 -7.55
C LEU A 79 24.02 -0.18 -9.04
N LEU A 80 25.22 0.16 -9.46
CA LEU A 80 25.63 0.03 -10.86
C LEU A 80 25.60 -1.42 -11.32
N GLU A 81 26.14 -2.35 -10.54
CA GLU A 81 26.05 -3.78 -10.86
C GLU A 81 24.58 -4.27 -10.89
N ALA A 82 23.73 -3.78 -10.00
CA ALA A 82 22.31 -4.12 -10.01
C ALA A 82 21.62 -3.62 -11.30
N ILE A 83 21.96 -2.43 -11.77
CA ILE A 83 21.46 -1.86 -13.04
C ILE A 83 21.91 -2.72 -14.22
N ASP A 84 23.18 -3.13 -14.27
CA ASP A 84 23.71 -3.99 -15.33
C ASP A 84 22.99 -5.33 -15.37
N ILE A 85 22.80 -5.96 -14.21
CA ILE A 85 22.06 -7.24 -14.09
C ILE A 85 20.61 -7.08 -14.58
N TRP A 86 19.96 -5.98 -14.20
CA TRP A 86 18.61 -5.66 -14.63
C TRP A 86 18.55 -5.45 -16.15
N SER A 87 19.48 -4.70 -16.73
CA SER A 87 19.55 -4.41 -18.16
C SER A 87 19.75 -5.68 -18.98
N ASP A 88 20.56 -6.63 -18.50
CA ASP A 88 20.76 -7.91 -19.16
C ASP A 88 19.48 -8.78 -19.18
N TRP A 89 18.65 -8.66 -18.15
CA TRP A 89 17.44 -9.50 -17.98
C TRP A 89 16.15 -8.86 -18.53
N LYS A 90 16.06 -7.53 -18.51
CA LYS A 90 14.89 -6.75 -18.91
C LYS A 90 14.32 -7.11 -20.30
N PRO A 91 15.15 -7.39 -21.36
CA PRO A 91 14.62 -7.76 -22.68
C PRO A 91 13.76 -9.03 -22.68
N GLY A 92 13.93 -9.91 -21.69
CA GLY A 92 13.12 -11.13 -21.51
C GLY A 92 11.78 -10.92 -20.79
N LEU A 93 11.52 -9.72 -20.27
CA LEU A 93 10.28 -9.40 -19.58
C LEU A 93 9.10 -9.30 -20.53
N THR A 94 8.07 -10.08 -20.22
CA THR A 94 6.80 -9.97 -20.94
C THR A 94 5.85 -9.01 -20.23
N LYS A 95 4.97 -8.37 -21.00
CA LYS A 95 3.89 -7.53 -20.43
C LYS A 95 3.00 -8.29 -19.44
N LYS A 96 2.86 -9.61 -19.63
CA LYS A 96 2.13 -10.49 -18.71
C LYS A 96 2.84 -10.58 -17.38
N MET A 97 4.13 -10.91 -17.37
CA MET A 97 4.95 -10.99 -16.13
C MET A 97 4.93 -9.68 -15.36
N LEU A 98 5.12 -8.54 -16.05
CA LEU A 98 5.07 -7.21 -15.42
C LEU A 98 3.74 -6.98 -14.71
N LYS A 99 2.63 -7.27 -15.37
CA LYS A 99 1.30 -7.08 -14.77
C LYS A 99 1.04 -8.00 -13.58
N GLU A 100 1.45 -9.26 -13.67
CA GLU A 100 1.28 -10.23 -12.60
C GLU A 100 2.10 -9.85 -11.37
N ASN A 101 3.36 -9.48 -11.57
CA ASN A 101 4.26 -9.04 -10.49
C ASN A 101 3.73 -7.75 -9.82
N ALA A 102 3.38 -6.75 -10.63
CA ALA A 102 2.86 -5.49 -10.12
C ALA A 102 1.57 -5.70 -9.30
N ARG A 103 0.62 -6.52 -9.78
CA ARG A 103 -0.61 -6.85 -9.05
C ARG A 103 -0.31 -7.48 -7.70
N LYS A 104 0.56 -8.48 -7.68
CA LYS A 104 0.93 -9.16 -6.43
C LYS A 104 1.51 -8.20 -5.40
N VAL A 105 2.37 -7.26 -5.83
CA VAL A 105 2.94 -6.25 -4.92
C VAL A 105 1.87 -5.24 -4.48
N ILE A 106 0.95 -4.84 -5.36
CA ILE A 106 -0.19 -3.98 -4.99
C ILE A 106 -1.07 -4.67 -3.95
N ASP A 107 -1.36 -5.96 -4.11
CA ASP A 107 -2.14 -6.72 -3.12
C ASP A 107 -1.43 -6.76 -1.76
N TRP A 108 -0.10 -6.91 -1.75
CA TRP A 108 0.69 -6.82 -0.51
C TRP A 108 0.67 -5.41 0.09
N TYR A 109 0.73 -4.38 -0.73
CA TYR A 109 0.60 -2.99 -0.26
C TYR A 109 -0.73 -2.77 0.44
N VAL A 110 -1.83 -3.16 -0.20
CA VAL A 110 -3.18 -3.04 0.38
C VAL A 110 -3.27 -3.81 1.70
N ALA A 111 -2.79 -5.05 1.72
CA ALA A 111 -2.79 -5.90 2.93
C ALA A 111 -1.99 -5.31 4.10
N ASN A 112 -1.02 -4.43 3.81
CA ASN A 112 -0.18 -3.74 4.80
C ASN A 112 -0.55 -2.25 4.99
N GLY A 113 -1.71 -1.82 4.50
CA GLY A 113 -2.22 -0.47 4.71
C GLY A 113 -1.56 0.61 3.84
N VAL A 114 -0.80 0.23 2.81
CA VAL A 114 -0.24 1.16 1.82
C VAL A 114 -1.27 1.35 0.72
N LEU A 115 -1.95 2.50 0.69
CA LEU A 115 -3.03 2.76 -0.26
C LEU A 115 -2.69 3.84 -1.30
N ARG A 116 -1.50 4.39 -1.25
CA ARG A 116 -0.99 5.35 -2.24
C ARG A 116 0.44 5.02 -2.57
N VAL A 117 0.72 4.91 -3.86
CA VAL A 117 2.07 4.65 -4.36
C VAL A 117 2.42 5.60 -5.50
N ARG A 118 3.67 5.99 -5.57
CA ARG A 118 4.25 6.64 -6.74
C ARG A 118 5.21 5.65 -7.38
N THR A 119 4.82 5.07 -8.49
CA THR A 119 5.67 4.17 -9.25
C THR A 119 6.47 4.91 -10.32
N HIS A 120 7.67 4.45 -10.57
CA HIS A 120 8.44 4.74 -11.76
C HIS A 120 8.28 3.60 -12.75
N ALA A 121 8.47 3.88 -14.02
CA ALA A 121 8.61 2.91 -15.08
C ALA A 121 9.90 3.23 -15.84
N ASP A 122 10.74 2.23 -16.00
CA ASP A 122 11.97 2.36 -16.77
C ASP A 122 11.65 2.31 -18.25
N CYS A 123 11.82 3.44 -18.93
CA CYS A 123 11.57 3.64 -20.35
C CYS A 123 12.89 3.95 -21.12
N THR A 124 14.03 3.47 -20.63
CA THR A 124 15.34 3.77 -21.21
C THR A 124 15.60 3.02 -22.51
N ASP A 125 14.87 1.93 -22.80
CA ASP A 125 14.95 1.22 -24.06
C ASP A 125 13.73 1.55 -24.92
N PRO A 126 13.91 1.84 -26.23
CA PRO A 126 12.82 2.16 -27.14
C PRO A 126 11.92 0.96 -27.47
#